data_67cd428b919f991d6b8986d6159865b0
#
_entry.id   67cd428b919f991d6b8986d6159865b0
#
_cell.length_a   1.000
_cell.length_b   1.000
_cell.length_c   1.000
_cell.angle_alpha   90.00
_cell.angle_beta   90.00
_cell.angle_gamma   90.00
#
_symmetry.space_group_name_H-M   'P 1'
#
loop_
_entity.id
_entity.type
_entity.pdbx_description
1 polymer ?
#
loop_
_entity_poly.entity_id
_entity_poly.type
_entity_poly.pdbx_seq_one_letter_code
_entity_poly.pdbx_strand_id
1 'polypeptide(L)'
;FFFQAEDGIRDKLVTGVQTCALPICLWVTVYLDDDEAADIWHKKIGVPKERIQRRDMNDNFWSMGVPGPCGPCSEIYFDRGPEYGKDGGPIADEERYLEVWNLVFMQFERGPGSGKSDFPILGELPAKNIDTGLGLERTAALLQGVENIYEIDTTRIILNKAVDLSGVKYGAAIKSDVSLRVIADHARTAAMLICDGVTPGNEGRGYVLRRMMRRTIRNMRLLGSQEPVIKELINSAIKAMGPQYPELISDSSRIEKVAIAEEEAFLQTLKSGTQIFDTAASDVKSQGGKVLSGESAFKLHDTYGFPIDLTLEMATEQGLEVDGEGFRRLMKEQRERAKADSKAKKSGHADLSDYRKIADEKGLSEFIGYQQIESESKVRGLLVDGKLSNSEIGRAHV
;
A
#
# COMPACT_ATOMS: atom_id res chain seq x y z
N PHE A 1 -0.04 -0.80 26.75
CA PHE A 1 1.37 -0.89 27.19
C PHE A 1 1.94 0.43 27.72
N PHE A 2 1.36 1.59 27.38
CA PHE A 2 1.83 2.88 27.85
C PHE A 2 1.22 3.35 29.19
N PHE A 3 0.26 2.62 29.73
CA PHE A 3 -0.60 3.10 30.83
C PHE A 3 -0.54 2.30 32.14
N GLN A 4 0.37 1.35 32.29
CA GLN A 4 0.59 0.64 33.56
C GLN A 4 1.87 1.06 34.25
N ALA A 5 2.07 2.36 34.43
CA ALA A 5 3.20 2.88 35.22
C ALA A 5 2.93 2.86 36.72
N GLU A 6 1.75 2.50 37.20
CA GLU A 6 1.42 2.48 38.63
C GLU A 6 1.74 1.16 39.35
N ASP A 7 2.00 0.07 38.64
CA ASP A 7 2.24 -1.24 39.22
C ASP A 7 3.70 -1.66 39.32
N GLY A 8 4.61 -0.72 39.57
CA GLY A 8 5.93 -1.01 40.17
C GLY A 8 6.84 -2.02 39.44
N ILE A 9 6.59 -2.43 38.24
CA ILE A 9 7.48 -3.29 37.45
C ILE A 9 8.55 -2.42 36.81
N ARG A 10 9.49 -1.97 37.65
CA ARG A 10 10.80 -1.51 37.19
C ARG A 10 11.66 -2.72 36.90
N ASP A 11 11.39 -3.36 35.78
CA ASP A 11 12.29 -4.42 35.33
C ASP A 11 13.57 -3.78 34.78
N LYS A 12 14.71 -4.16 35.35
CA LYS A 12 16.04 -3.60 35.05
C LYS A 12 16.57 -4.00 33.67
N LEU A 13 15.74 -4.63 32.83
CA LEU A 13 16.10 -5.15 31.51
C LEU A 13 15.62 -4.30 30.33
N VAL A 14 15.03 -3.15 30.58
CA VAL A 14 14.59 -2.29 29.49
C VAL A 14 15.62 -1.20 29.24
N THR A 15 16.37 -1.44 28.19
CA THR A 15 17.37 -0.54 27.59
C THR A 15 16.79 0.83 27.26
N GLY A 16 17.63 1.85 27.06
CA GLY A 16 17.35 3.28 26.90
C GLY A 16 16.14 3.75 26.08
N VAL A 17 15.52 2.86 25.29
CA VAL A 17 14.27 3.15 24.55
C VAL A 17 13.08 3.34 25.50
N GLN A 18 13.03 2.67 26.64
CA GLN A 18 11.97 2.91 27.64
C GLN A 18 12.08 4.27 28.32
N THR A 19 13.27 4.79 28.47
CA THR A 19 13.48 6.14 29.00
C THR A 19 13.08 7.21 27.98
N CYS A 20 13.15 6.93 26.70
CA CYS A 20 12.69 7.84 25.64
C CYS A 20 11.19 7.72 25.33
N ALA A 21 10.54 6.60 25.64
CA ALA A 21 9.10 6.43 25.51
C ALA A 21 8.29 7.10 26.62
N LEU A 22 8.95 7.68 27.62
CA LEU A 22 8.32 8.54 28.61
C LEU A 22 7.90 9.88 27.98
N PRO A 23 6.98 10.64 28.61
CA PRO A 23 6.44 11.91 28.11
C PRO A 23 7.47 12.92 27.58
N ILE A 24 8.75 12.72 27.90
CA ILE A 24 9.87 13.57 27.50
C ILE A 24 10.13 13.57 25.98
N CYS A 25 9.92 12.46 25.27
CA CYS A 25 10.18 12.35 23.83
C CYS A 25 8.89 12.35 22.99
N LEU A 26 7.72 12.37 23.64
CA LEU A 26 6.45 12.34 22.92
C LEU A 26 5.90 13.74 22.71
N TRP A 27 5.41 13.95 21.51
CA TRP A 27 4.60 15.08 21.11
C TRP A 27 3.24 14.57 20.66
N VAL A 28 2.23 15.41 20.81
CA VAL A 28 0.86 15.08 20.45
C VAL A 28 0.28 16.18 19.59
N THR A 29 -0.45 15.81 18.56
CA THR A 29 -1.30 16.74 17.83
C THR A 29 -2.76 16.46 18.11
N VAL A 30 -3.57 17.51 18.10
CA VAL A 30 -5.03 17.45 18.23
C VAL A 30 -5.67 18.37 17.20
N TYR A 31 -6.92 18.10 16.86
CA TYR A 31 -7.68 18.97 15.97
C TYR A 31 -7.88 20.36 16.58
N LEU A 32 -8.03 21.40 15.74
CA LEU A 32 -8.10 22.81 16.14
C LEU A 32 -9.06 23.07 17.31
N ASP A 33 -10.26 22.50 17.26
CA ASP A 33 -11.35 22.77 18.20
C ASP A 33 -11.53 21.67 19.24
N ASP A 34 -10.66 20.64 19.23
CA ASP A 34 -10.77 19.51 20.13
C ASP A 34 -10.10 19.83 21.48
N ASP A 35 -10.80 20.63 22.28
CA ASP A 35 -10.36 20.97 23.65
C ASP A 35 -10.43 19.78 24.59
N GLU A 36 -11.36 18.84 24.36
CA GLU A 36 -11.52 17.64 25.18
C GLU A 36 -10.26 16.75 25.04
N ALA A 37 -9.82 16.47 23.83
CA ALA A 37 -8.61 15.69 23.59
C ALA A 37 -7.37 16.40 24.17
N ALA A 38 -7.22 17.70 23.95
CA ALA A 38 -6.11 18.47 24.50
C ALA A 38 -6.09 18.43 26.05
N ASP A 39 -7.24 18.53 26.69
CA ASP A 39 -7.35 18.45 28.15
C ASP A 39 -7.07 17.04 28.68
N ILE A 40 -7.49 16.01 28.00
CA ILE A 40 -7.19 14.62 28.35
C ILE A 40 -5.68 14.41 28.30
N TRP A 41 -5.03 14.78 27.19
CA TRP A 41 -3.58 14.65 27.05
C TRP A 41 -2.83 15.40 28.13
N HIS A 42 -3.21 16.64 28.43
CA HIS A 42 -2.52 17.45 29.42
C HIS A 42 -2.84 17.02 30.87
N LYS A 43 -4.14 16.95 31.22
CA LYS A 43 -4.58 16.82 32.62
C LYS A 43 -4.61 15.39 33.12
N LYS A 44 -4.92 14.40 32.23
CA LYS A 44 -5.01 12.99 32.62
C LYS A 44 -3.76 12.19 32.30
N ILE A 45 -3.15 12.45 31.13
CA ILE A 45 -1.97 11.72 30.67
C ILE A 45 -0.66 12.40 31.14
N GLY A 46 -0.70 13.72 31.33
CA GLY A 46 0.46 14.47 31.83
C GLY A 46 1.40 14.97 30.73
N VAL A 47 0.96 15.02 29.49
CA VAL A 47 1.74 15.63 28.40
C VAL A 47 1.88 17.14 28.66
N PRO A 48 3.10 17.71 28.64
CA PRO A 48 3.29 19.15 28.77
C PRO A 48 2.53 19.93 27.69
N LYS A 49 1.92 21.05 28.04
CA LYS A 49 1.11 21.85 27.10
C LYS A 49 1.87 22.28 25.86
N GLU A 50 3.14 22.61 26.00
CA GLU A 50 4.05 23.00 24.93
C GLU A 50 4.30 21.89 23.91
N ARG A 51 3.95 20.65 24.25
CA ARG A 51 4.06 19.47 23.38
C ARG A 51 2.75 18.98 22.81
N ILE A 52 1.69 19.75 23.01
CA ILE A 52 0.38 19.50 22.42
C ILE A 52 0.16 20.60 21.38
N GLN A 53 0.17 20.22 20.09
CA GLN A 53 0.00 21.13 18.98
C GLN A 53 -1.34 20.94 18.31
N ARG A 54 -1.93 22.04 17.84
CA ARG A 54 -3.22 22.02 17.14
C ARG A 54 -3.01 22.09 15.64
N ARG A 55 -3.64 21.20 14.90
CA ARG A 55 -3.59 21.16 13.44
C ARG A 55 -4.99 21.18 12.84
N ASP A 56 -5.06 21.55 11.58
CA ASP A 56 -6.33 21.73 10.89
C ASP A 56 -6.90 20.40 10.32
N MET A 57 -7.93 20.53 9.50
CA MET A 57 -8.64 19.40 8.90
C MET A 57 -7.79 18.55 7.94
N ASN A 58 -6.70 19.10 7.42
CA ASN A 58 -5.83 18.36 6.50
C ASN A 58 -4.98 17.33 7.22
N ASP A 59 -4.67 17.59 8.49
CA ASP A 59 -3.78 16.76 9.31
C ASP A 59 -4.56 16.00 10.40
N ASN A 60 -5.29 16.71 11.25
CA ASN A 60 -5.94 16.11 12.43
C ASN A 60 -7.47 15.90 12.26
N PHE A 61 -7.92 15.60 11.04
CA PHE A 61 -9.29 15.15 10.80
C PHE A 61 -9.31 13.97 9.83
N TRP A 62 -9.77 12.83 10.29
CA TRP A 62 -9.79 11.62 9.50
C TRP A 62 -11.13 11.41 8.77
N SER A 63 -11.07 10.90 7.57
CA SER A 63 -12.21 10.38 6.83
C SER A 63 -11.78 9.26 5.88
N MET A 64 -12.69 8.35 5.58
CA MET A 64 -12.39 7.20 4.71
C MET A 64 -12.31 7.54 3.20
N GLY A 65 -12.33 8.81 2.83
CA GLY A 65 -12.22 9.24 1.41
C GLY A 65 -13.50 9.17 0.60
N VAL A 66 -14.53 8.50 1.12
CA VAL A 66 -15.87 8.36 0.55
C VAL A 66 -16.91 8.71 1.62
N PRO A 67 -18.21 8.92 1.29
CA PRO A 67 -19.24 9.11 2.30
C PRO A 67 -19.24 8.03 3.37
N GLY A 68 -19.32 8.42 4.63
CA GLY A 68 -19.26 7.52 5.78
C GLY A 68 -18.69 8.19 7.02
N PRO A 69 -18.26 7.42 8.02
CA PRO A 69 -17.73 7.94 9.28
C PRO A 69 -16.52 8.84 9.09
N CYS A 70 -16.48 9.92 9.88
CA CYS A 70 -15.34 10.83 9.95
C CYS A 70 -15.28 11.50 11.33
N GLY A 71 -14.16 12.18 11.62
CA GLY A 71 -14.04 12.95 12.85
C GLY A 71 -12.63 13.43 13.12
N PRO A 72 -12.46 14.26 14.16
CA PRO A 72 -11.16 14.71 14.59
C PRO A 72 -10.26 13.52 14.96
N CYS A 73 -8.97 13.71 14.88
CA CYS A 73 -8.01 12.74 15.34
C CYS A 73 -6.91 13.39 16.17
N SER A 74 -6.23 12.55 16.93
CA SER A 74 -5.05 12.92 17.70
C SER A 74 -3.92 11.99 17.35
N GLU A 75 -2.75 12.53 17.08
CA GLU A 75 -1.59 11.75 16.64
C GLU A 75 -0.48 11.84 17.67
N ILE A 76 0.23 10.75 17.84
CA ILE A 76 1.38 10.66 18.73
C ILE A 76 2.65 10.63 17.89
N TYR A 77 3.55 11.53 18.17
CA TYR A 77 4.85 11.68 17.51
C TYR A 77 5.98 11.40 18.49
N PHE A 78 7.04 10.84 17.96
CA PHE A 78 8.29 10.61 18.68
C PHE A 78 9.36 11.58 18.19
N ASP A 79 9.97 12.36 19.12
CA ASP A 79 11.12 13.21 18.82
C ASP A 79 12.37 12.34 18.69
N ARG A 80 12.89 12.24 17.46
CA ARG A 80 14.07 11.45 17.12
C ARG A 80 15.39 12.10 17.53
N GLY A 81 15.33 13.38 17.90
CA GLY A 81 16.50 14.15 18.33
C GLY A 81 16.95 15.24 17.35
N PRO A 82 17.84 16.13 17.79
CA PRO A 82 18.25 17.30 17.02
C PRO A 82 19.03 16.98 15.74
N GLU A 83 19.60 15.79 15.62
CA GLU A 83 20.29 15.30 14.41
C GLU A 83 19.34 15.06 13.24
N TYR A 84 18.03 14.92 13.49
CA TYR A 84 17.03 14.67 12.47
C TYR A 84 16.28 15.90 11.99
N GLY A 85 16.46 17.06 12.64
CA GLY A 85 15.80 18.27 12.18
C GLY A 85 15.64 19.36 13.23
N LYS A 86 14.77 20.33 12.92
CA LYS A 86 14.57 21.53 13.74
C LYS A 86 13.75 21.23 14.98
N ASP A 87 14.02 21.97 16.06
CA ASP A 87 13.17 21.97 17.23
C ASP A 87 11.85 22.71 17.01
N GLY A 88 10.81 22.34 17.76
CA GLY A 88 9.50 23.02 17.71
C GLY A 88 8.30 22.10 17.43
N GLY A 89 8.49 20.80 17.54
CA GLY A 89 7.41 19.80 17.38
C GLY A 89 7.03 19.46 15.93
N PRO A 90 6.01 18.62 15.73
CA PRO A 90 5.59 18.13 14.41
C PRO A 90 5.29 19.22 13.38
N ILE A 91 4.77 20.39 13.80
CA ILE A 91 4.51 21.51 12.89
C ILE A 91 5.81 22.10 12.34
N ALA A 92 6.90 22.06 13.11
CA ALA A 92 8.17 22.62 12.69
C ALA A 92 8.97 21.71 11.76
N ASP A 93 8.91 20.37 12.00
CA ASP A 93 9.71 19.42 11.22
C ASP A 93 9.21 17.98 11.38
N GLU A 94 8.52 17.45 10.40
CA GLU A 94 8.02 16.05 10.42
C GLU A 94 9.11 14.98 10.20
N GLU A 95 10.30 15.35 9.74
CA GLU A 95 11.42 14.39 9.66
C GLU A 95 12.01 14.09 11.04
N ARG A 96 12.09 15.09 11.90
CA ARG A 96 12.51 14.91 13.29
C ARG A 96 11.41 14.26 14.14
N TYR A 97 10.18 14.70 13.99
CA TYR A 97 9.05 14.21 14.77
C TYR A 97 8.28 13.16 14.01
N LEU A 98 8.59 11.89 14.28
CA LEU A 98 7.99 10.76 13.56
C LEU A 98 6.63 10.41 14.14
N GLU A 99 5.57 10.53 13.35
CA GLU A 99 4.24 10.01 13.70
C GLU A 99 4.29 8.50 13.83
N VAL A 100 3.83 7.98 14.98
CA VAL A 100 3.79 6.54 15.26
C VAL A 100 2.38 6.02 15.47
N TRP A 101 1.45 6.84 15.95
CA TRP A 101 0.11 6.40 16.28
C TRP A 101 -0.92 7.48 15.99
N ASN A 102 -2.01 7.10 15.35
CA ASN A 102 -3.16 7.95 15.10
C ASN A 102 -4.38 7.42 15.86
N LEU A 103 -5.03 8.28 16.65
CA LEU A 103 -6.24 8.02 17.43
C LEU A 103 -7.40 8.75 16.76
N VAL A 104 -8.30 8.04 16.12
CA VAL A 104 -9.40 8.60 15.33
C VAL A 104 -10.68 8.61 16.14
N PHE A 105 -11.30 9.76 16.30
CA PHE A 105 -12.54 9.97 17.04
C PHE A 105 -13.70 10.13 16.05
N MET A 106 -14.22 9.02 15.54
CA MET A 106 -15.33 9.01 14.58
C MET A 106 -16.61 9.49 15.27
N GLN A 107 -17.01 10.71 14.98
CA GLN A 107 -18.16 11.39 15.61
C GLN A 107 -19.19 11.86 14.61
N PHE A 108 -18.82 12.02 13.34
CA PHE A 108 -19.60 12.64 12.31
C PHE A 108 -19.77 11.76 11.08
N GLU A 109 -20.80 12.07 10.28
CA GLU A 109 -21.03 11.48 8.97
C GLU A 109 -20.53 12.46 7.89
N ARG A 110 -19.63 11.98 7.04
CA ARG A 110 -19.14 12.67 5.87
C ARG A 110 -20.08 12.48 4.68
N GLY A 111 -20.41 13.58 4.00
CA GLY A 111 -21.07 13.56 2.71
C GLY A 111 -20.14 13.38 1.51
N PRO A 112 -20.68 13.49 0.28
CA PRO A 112 -19.90 13.42 -0.95
C PRO A 112 -18.87 14.56 -1.03
N GLY A 113 -17.67 14.26 -1.59
CA GLY A 113 -16.58 15.21 -1.80
C GLY A 113 -15.31 14.49 -2.22
N SER A 114 -14.39 15.18 -2.88
CA SER A 114 -13.21 14.58 -3.51
C SER A 114 -11.89 14.80 -2.76
N GLY A 115 -11.84 15.70 -1.79
CA GLY A 115 -10.64 16.09 -1.05
C GLY A 115 -10.59 15.57 0.38
N LYS A 116 -9.47 15.82 1.05
CA LYS A 116 -9.31 15.55 2.50
C LYS A 116 -10.21 16.45 3.34
N SER A 117 -10.46 17.68 2.87
CA SER A 117 -11.23 18.72 3.58
C SER A 117 -12.41 19.27 2.76
N ASP A 118 -12.59 18.84 1.50
CA ASP A 118 -13.64 19.30 0.59
C ASP A 118 -14.84 18.34 0.60
N PHE A 119 -15.54 18.33 1.72
CA PHE A 119 -16.78 17.55 1.89
C PHE A 119 -17.67 18.15 2.99
N PRO A 120 -18.99 18.04 2.89
CA PRO A 120 -19.90 18.44 3.96
C PRO A 120 -19.92 17.41 5.09
N ILE A 121 -20.04 17.90 6.33
CA ILE A 121 -20.43 17.09 7.48
C ILE A 121 -21.97 17.09 7.52
N LEU A 122 -22.56 15.90 7.41
CA LEU A 122 -24.02 15.73 7.32
C LEU A 122 -24.70 15.74 8.70
N GLY A 123 -23.97 15.36 9.74
CA GLY A 123 -24.48 15.30 11.11
C GLY A 123 -23.59 14.48 12.03
N GLU A 124 -24.04 14.29 13.26
CA GLU A 124 -23.37 13.43 14.24
C GLU A 124 -23.76 11.95 14.00
N LEU A 125 -22.82 11.05 14.29
CA LEU A 125 -23.12 9.62 14.30
C LEU A 125 -24.01 9.28 15.50
N PRO A 126 -24.87 8.25 15.39
CA PRO A 126 -25.72 7.78 16.49
C PRO A 126 -24.93 7.36 17.73
N ALA A 127 -23.69 6.94 17.56
CA ALA A 127 -22.75 6.63 18.63
C ALA A 127 -21.35 7.08 18.22
N LYS A 128 -20.62 7.68 19.15
CA LYS A 128 -19.21 8.04 18.98
C LYS A 128 -18.36 6.77 19.06
N ASN A 129 -17.38 6.66 18.18
CA ASN A 129 -16.49 5.53 18.09
C ASN A 129 -15.03 6.02 18.09
N ILE A 130 -14.14 5.19 18.61
CA ILE A 130 -12.71 5.43 18.53
C ILE A 130 -12.08 4.26 17.77
N ASP A 131 -11.30 4.60 16.76
CA ASP A 131 -10.43 3.67 16.05
C ASP A 131 -8.99 4.13 16.17
N THR A 132 -8.03 3.23 16.03
CA THR A 132 -6.61 3.59 16.15
C THR A 132 -5.78 2.91 15.09
N GLY A 133 -4.77 3.63 14.59
CA GLY A 133 -3.79 3.10 13.66
C GLY A 133 -2.37 3.33 14.18
N LEU A 134 -1.67 2.23 14.52
CA LEU A 134 -0.26 2.27 14.92
C LEU A 134 0.62 1.77 13.78
N GLY A 135 1.64 2.57 13.42
CA GLY A 135 2.64 2.16 12.45
C GLY A 135 3.57 1.09 13.02
N LEU A 136 3.32 -0.20 12.70
CA LEU A 136 4.12 -1.32 13.21
C LEU A 136 5.61 -1.13 12.92
N GLU A 137 5.97 -0.88 11.68
CA GLU A 137 7.37 -0.74 11.26
C GLU A 137 8.01 0.53 11.82
N ARG A 138 7.27 1.64 11.91
CA ARG A 138 7.77 2.87 12.55
C ARG A 138 8.09 2.64 14.02
N THR A 139 7.17 1.99 14.74
CA THR A 139 7.36 1.64 16.15
C THR A 139 8.51 0.64 16.32
N ALA A 140 8.60 -0.38 15.47
CA ALA A 140 9.68 -1.35 15.49
C ALA A 140 11.04 -0.69 15.25
N ALA A 141 11.14 0.26 14.31
CA ALA A 141 12.37 1.00 14.06
C ALA A 141 12.85 1.78 15.30
N LEU A 142 11.93 2.45 16.00
CA LEU A 142 12.24 3.16 17.24
C LEU A 142 12.68 2.19 18.35
N LEU A 143 11.97 1.08 18.54
CA LEU A 143 12.29 0.08 19.56
C LEU A 143 13.60 -0.66 19.31
N GLN A 144 13.95 -0.88 18.04
CA GLN A 144 15.22 -1.50 17.63
C GLN A 144 16.37 -0.49 17.55
N GLY A 145 16.09 0.82 17.68
CA GLY A 145 17.12 1.87 17.61
C GLY A 145 17.79 1.98 16.24
N VAL A 146 17.01 1.72 15.15
CA VAL A 146 17.48 1.85 13.76
C VAL A 146 16.93 3.10 13.11
N GLU A 147 17.61 3.59 12.08
CA GLU A 147 17.27 4.88 11.46
C GLU A 147 15.94 4.88 10.70
N ASN A 148 15.58 3.76 10.10
CA ASN A 148 14.40 3.68 9.26
C ASN A 148 13.79 2.28 9.21
N ILE A 149 12.57 2.19 8.69
CA ILE A 149 11.78 0.94 8.59
C ILE A 149 12.43 -0.15 7.73
N TYR A 150 13.40 0.17 6.90
CA TYR A 150 14.11 -0.81 6.05
C TYR A 150 15.26 -1.50 6.80
N GLU A 151 15.60 -1.01 7.98
CA GLU A 151 16.66 -1.54 8.83
C GLU A 151 16.16 -2.40 9.98
N ILE A 152 14.84 -2.47 10.19
CA ILE A 152 14.25 -3.40 11.15
C ILE A 152 14.51 -4.85 10.75
N ASP A 153 14.47 -5.75 11.72
CA ASP A 153 14.81 -7.16 11.60
C ASP A 153 14.14 -7.86 10.38
N THR A 154 12.85 -7.62 10.17
CA THR A 154 12.09 -8.26 9.08
C THR A 154 12.47 -7.72 7.71
N THR A 155 12.52 -6.41 7.54
CA THR A 155 12.79 -5.79 6.23
C THR A 155 14.27 -5.91 5.85
N ARG A 156 15.16 -5.86 6.84
CA ARG A 156 16.60 -5.97 6.64
C ARG A 156 17.03 -7.29 6.01
N ILE A 157 16.32 -8.39 6.29
CA ILE A 157 16.58 -9.70 5.68
C ILE A 157 16.45 -9.61 4.15
N ILE A 158 15.39 -8.96 3.67
CA ILE A 158 15.11 -8.83 2.23
C ILE A 158 16.09 -7.84 1.61
N LEU A 159 16.37 -6.73 2.27
CA LEU A 159 17.33 -5.73 1.83
C LEU A 159 18.73 -6.34 1.68
N ASN A 160 19.18 -7.13 2.65
CA ASN A 160 20.47 -7.82 2.58
C ASN A 160 20.53 -8.82 1.41
N LYS A 161 19.42 -9.52 1.11
CA LYS A 161 19.36 -10.38 -0.06
C LYS A 161 19.55 -9.58 -1.37
N ALA A 162 18.95 -8.38 -1.46
CA ALA A 162 19.16 -7.50 -2.61
C ALA A 162 20.62 -7.01 -2.72
N VAL A 163 21.24 -6.71 -1.58
CA VAL A 163 22.69 -6.39 -1.50
C VAL A 163 23.54 -7.55 -2.03
N ASP A 164 23.28 -8.77 -1.55
CA ASP A 164 24.00 -9.98 -1.96
C ASP A 164 23.90 -10.23 -3.48
N LEU A 165 22.68 -10.07 -4.04
CA LEU A 165 22.42 -10.31 -5.46
C LEU A 165 22.99 -9.22 -6.37
N SER A 166 23.08 -7.98 -5.90
CA SER A 166 23.60 -6.86 -6.68
C SER A 166 25.09 -6.60 -6.47
N GLY A 167 25.66 -7.03 -5.35
CA GLY A 167 26.99 -6.67 -4.91
C GLY A 167 27.13 -5.20 -4.44
N VAL A 168 26.04 -4.46 -4.39
CA VAL A 168 26.04 -3.03 -4.00
C VAL A 168 25.81 -2.90 -2.50
N LYS A 169 26.74 -2.25 -1.81
CA LYS A 169 26.65 -2.04 -0.36
C LYS A 169 25.60 -0.99 -0.03
N TYR A 170 24.69 -1.30 0.92
CA TYR A 170 23.77 -0.33 1.50
C TYR A 170 24.51 0.70 2.35
N GLY A 171 24.15 1.97 2.22
CA GLY A 171 24.84 3.11 2.83
C GLY A 171 25.99 3.68 1.96
N ALA A 172 26.22 3.15 0.76
CA ALA A 172 27.29 3.63 -0.11
C ALA A 172 26.90 4.90 -0.89
N ALA A 173 25.65 5.00 -1.34
CA ALA A 173 25.14 6.17 -2.05
C ALA A 173 23.61 6.24 -1.95
N ILE A 174 23.07 7.45 -1.85
CA ILE A 174 21.62 7.68 -1.70
C ILE A 174 20.82 7.00 -2.82
N LYS A 175 21.27 7.09 -4.06
CA LYS A 175 20.57 6.51 -5.22
C LYS A 175 20.47 4.98 -5.14
N SER A 176 21.55 4.31 -4.77
CA SER A 176 21.54 2.85 -4.58
C SER A 176 20.72 2.43 -3.38
N ASP A 177 20.75 3.20 -2.30
CA ASP A 177 19.97 2.92 -1.09
C ASP A 177 18.47 3.02 -1.35
N VAL A 178 18.03 4.03 -2.10
CA VAL A 178 16.63 4.14 -2.55
C VAL A 178 16.22 2.90 -3.36
N SER A 179 17.06 2.46 -4.32
CA SER A 179 16.77 1.25 -5.09
C SER A 179 16.68 0.00 -4.21
N LEU A 180 17.59 -0.18 -3.26
CA LEU A 180 17.58 -1.32 -2.33
C LEU A 180 16.33 -1.30 -1.41
N ARG A 181 15.93 -0.13 -0.94
CA ARG A 181 14.69 0.06 -0.16
C ARG A 181 13.45 -0.28 -0.97
N VAL A 182 13.35 0.21 -2.21
CA VAL A 182 12.24 -0.13 -3.13
C VAL A 182 12.16 -1.63 -3.36
N ILE A 183 13.29 -2.29 -3.59
CA ILE A 183 13.35 -3.75 -3.79
C ILE A 183 12.82 -4.49 -2.57
N ALA A 184 13.28 -4.14 -1.38
CA ALA A 184 12.86 -4.80 -0.14
C ALA A 184 11.36 -4.63 0.13
N ASP A 185 10.85 -3.42 -0.02
CA ASP A 185 9.44 -3.09 0.15
C ASP A 185 8.54 -3.84 -0.85
N HIS A 186 8.89 -3.77 -2.12
CA HIS A 186 8.07 -4.33 -3.19
C HIS A 186 8.13 -5.86 -3.24
N ALA A 187 9.26 -6.49 -2.91
CA ALA A 187 9.37 -7.94 -2.84
C ALA A 187 8.50 -8.51 -1.71
N ARG A 188 8.50 -7.87 -0.54
CA ARG A 188 7.63 -8.22 0.59
C ARG A 188 6.15 -8.13 0.20
N THR A 189 5.77 -6.98 -0.35
CA THR A 189 4.38 -6.73 -0.75
C THR A 189 3.93 -7.68 -1.85
N ALA A 190 4.80 -7.99 -2.83
CA ALA A 190 4.48 -8.94 -3.89
C ALA A 190 4.23 -10.34 -3.34
N ALA A 191 5.05 -10.82 -2.40
CA ALA A 191 4.86 -12.11 -1.77
C ALA A 191 3.48 -12.23 -1.09
N MET A 192 3.09 -11.21 -0.31
CA MET A 192 1.79 -11.15 0.37
C MET A 192 0.63 -11.10 -0.63
N LEU A 193 0.68 -10.21 -1.61
CA LEU A 193 -0.40 -10.08 -2.60
C LEU A 193 -0.61 -11.36 -3.41
N ILE A 194 0.47 -12.04 -3.79
CA ILE A 194 0.35 -13.33 -4.49
C ILE A 194 -0.24 -14.38 -3.56
N CYS A 195 0.18 -14.43 -2.30
CA CYS A 195 -0.39 -15.32 -1.29
C CYS A 195 -1.90 -15.11 -1.16
N ASP A 196 -2.36 -13.86 -1.11
CA ASP A 196 -3.78 -13.48 -1.07
C ASP A 196 -4.54 -13.73 -2.40
N GLY A 197 -3.93 -14.41 -3.36
CA GLY A 197 -4.56 -14.81 -4.61
C GLY A 197 -4.55 -13.75 -5.71
N VAL A 198 -3.85 -12.62 -5.53
CA VAL A 198 -3.68 -11.62 -6.59
C VAL A 198 -2.69 -12.15 -7.63
N THR A 199 -3.03 -12.05 -8.90
CA THR A 199 -2.13 -12.39 -10.01
C THR A 199 -1.75 -11.14 -10.79
N PRO A 200 -0.52 -11.06 -11.34
CA PRO A 200 -0.10 -9.92 -12.17
C PRO A 200 -1.04 -9.71 -13.36
N GLY A 201 -1.49 -8.49 -13.56
CA GLY A 201 -2.48 -8.16 -14.58
C GLY A 201 -2.32 -6.74 -15.13
N ASN A 202 -3.19 -6.34 -16.05
CA ASN A 202 -3.18 -5.01 -16.67
C ASN A 202 -4.13 -4.02 -15.99
N GLU A 203 -4.98 -4.49 -15.08
CA GLU A 203 -6.00 -3.67 -14.41
C GLU A 203 -6.12 -4.02 -12.93
N GLY A 204 -6.71 -3.10 -12.17
CA GLY A 204 -7.06 -3.30 -10.77
C GLY A 204 -5.86 -3.70 -9.89
N ARG A 205 -6.09 -4.61 -8.95
CA ARG A 205 -5.06 -5.08 -8.01
C ARG A 205 -3.89 -5.79 -8.71
N GLY A 206 -4.18 -6.54 -9.77
CA GLY A 206 -3.16 -7.23 -10.57
C GLY A 206 -2.19 -6.26 -11.26
N TYR A 207 -2.65 -5.09 -11.69
CA TYR A 207 -1.79 -4.04 -12.22
C TYR A 207 -0.82 -3.50 -11.15
N VAL A 208 -1.32 -3.26 -9.94
CA VAL A 208 -0.47 -2.79 -8.83
C VAL A 208 0.63 -3.80 -8.52
N LEU A 209 0.29 -5.08 -8.41
CA LEU A 209 1.25 -6.16 -8.19
C LEU A 209 2.29 -6.21 -9.32
N ARG A 210 1.83 -6.25 -10.58
CA ARG A 210 2.72 -6.24 -11.76
C ARG A 210 3.69 -5.06 -11.74
N ARG A 211 3.20 -3.87 -11.44
CA ARG A 211 4.02 -2.65 -11.35
C ARG A 211 5.12 -2.78 -10.30
N MET A 212 4.79 -3.24 -9.10
CA MET A 212 5.78 -3.42 -8.03
C MET A 212 6.84 -4.46 -8.39
N MET A 213 6.44 -5.60 -8.95
CA MET A 213 7.38 -6.64 -9.38
C MET A 213 8.33 -6.12 -10.47
N ARG A 214 7.82 -5.42 -11.47
CA ARG A 214 8.63 -4.83 -12.56
C ARG A 214 9.57 -3.75 -12.06
N ARG A 215 9.16 -2.93 -11.09
CA ARG A 215 10.05 -1.96 -10.43
C ARG A 215 11.15 -2.66 -9.65
N THR A 216 10.85 -3.75 -8.96
CA THR A 216 11.86 -4.58 -8.27
C THR A 216 12.91 -5.09 -9.26
N ILE A 217 12.50 -5.72 -10.34
CA ILE A 217 13.39 -6.28 -11.37
C ILE A 217 14.24 -5.17 -12.01
N ARG A 218 13.61 -4.05 -12.38
CA ARG A 218 14.33 -2.91 -12.96
C ARG A 218 15.36 -2.32 -12.00
N ASN A 219 15.01 -2.11 -10.72
CA ASN A 219 15.96 -1.59 -9.74
C ASN A 219 17.15 -2.54 -9.54
N MET A 220 16.92 -3.85 -9.53
CA MET A 220 18.03 -4.81 -9.51
C MET A 220 18.93 -4.69 -10.75
N ARG A 221 18.36 -4.48 -11.94
CA ARG A 221 19.14 -4.21 -13.16
C ARG A 221 19.94 -2.91 -13.06
N LEU A 222 19.37 -1.84 -12.51
CA LEU A 222 20.09 -0.57 -12.29
C LEU A 222 21.23 -0.72 -11.28
N LEU A 223 21.13 -1.64 -10.34
CA LEU A 223 22.19 -1.99 -9.39
C LEU A 223 23.23 -2.95 -10.00
N GLY A 224 23.07 -3.36 -11.26
CA GLY A 224 24.06 -4.17 -12.00
C GLY A 224 23.78 -5.66 -12.08
N SER A 225 22.72 -6.17 -11.44
CA SER A 225 22.36 -7.59 -11.52
C SER A 225 21.91 -7.96 -12.94
N GLN A 226 22.49 -9.00 -13.53
CA GLN A 226 22.16 -9.48 -14.88
C GLN A 226 21.30 -10.74 -14.87
N GLU A 227 21.31 -11.48 -13.79
CA GLU A 227 20.55 -12.73 -13.61
C GLU A 227 19.13 -12.46 -13.13
N PRO A 228 18.20 -13.40 -13.31
CA PRO A 228 16.89 -13.36 -12.67
C PRO A 228 17.01 -13.31 -11.14
N VAL A 229 16.21 -12.47 -10.49
CA VAL A 229 16.38 -12.14 -9.06
C VAL A 229 15.12 -12.35 -8.23
N ILE A 230 13.94 -12.36 -8.88
CA ILE A 230 12.67 -12.28 -8.15
C ILE A 230 12.46 -13.50 -7.24
N LYS A 231 12.87 -14.69 -7.67
CA LYS A 231 12.76 -15.91 -6.88
C LYS A 231 13.46 -15.77 -5.53
N GLU A 232 14.73 -15.34 -5.56
CA GLU A 232 15.55 -15.20 -4.37
C GLU A 232 14.99 -14.12 -3.41
N LEU A 233 14.50 -13.02 -3.97
CA LEU A 233 13.89 -11.93 -3.20
C LEU A 233 12.57 -12.36 -2.56
N ILE A 234 11.70 -13.05 -3.29
CA ILE A 234 10.43 -13.59 -2.76
C ILE A 234 10.71 -14.63 -1.66
N ASN A 235 11.66 -15.53 -1.85
CA ASN A 235 12.02 -16.50 -0.83
C ASN A 235 12.58 -15.85 0.44
N SER A 236 13.30 -14.76 0.28
CA SER A 236 13.77 -13.95 1.40
C SER A 236 12.60 -13.30 2.16
N ALA A 237 11.59 -12.82 1.43
CA ALA A 237 10.37 -12.28 2.02
C ALA A 237 9.54 -13.35 2.77
N ILE A 238 9.38 -14.52 2.17
CA ILE A 238 8.72 -15.68 2.80
C ILE A 238 9.46 -16.09 4.08
N LYS A 239 10.79 -16.12 4.05
CA LYS A 239 11.60 -16.41 5.23
C LYS A 239 11.41 -15.39 6.35
N ALA A 240 11.35 -14.10 5.99
CA ALA A 240 11.22 -13.00 6.95
C ALA A 240 9.84 -12.98 7.62
N MET A 241 8.77 -13.24 6.85
CA MET A 241 7.39 -13.04 7.28
C MET A 241 6.64 -14.35 7.59
N GLY A 242 7.12 -15.49 7.08
CA GLY A 242 6.48 -16.78 7.24
C GLY A 242 6.22 -17.22 8.68
N PRO A 243 7.07 -16.90 9.68
CA PRO A 243 6.76 -17.20 11.07
C PRO A 243 5.46 -16.57 11.58
N GLN A 244 5.09 -15.38 11.10
CA GLN A 244 3.86 -14.66 11.45
C GLN A 244 2.71 -14.97 10.48
N TYR A 245 3.02 -15.36 9.25
CA TYR A 245 2.08 -15.67 8.17
C TYR A 245 2.39 -17.06 7.59
N PRO A 246 1.98 -18.16 8.27
CA PRO A 246 2.31 -19.52 7.87
C PRO A 246 1.85 -19.90 6.46
N GLU A 247 0.80 -19.24 5.95
CA GLU A 247 0.31 -19.38 4.59
C GLU A 247 1.35 -19.05 3.53
N LEU A 248 2.26 -18.11 3.79
CA LEU A 248 3.39 -17.83 2.90
C LEU A 248 4.30 -19.05 2.71
N ILE A 249 4.49 -19.83 3.77
CA ILE A 249 5.33 -21.05 3.73
C ILE A 249 4.60 -22.16 2.99
N SER A 250 3.33 -22.39 3.34
CA SER A 250 2.53 -23.48 2.74
C SER A 250 2.27 -23.26 1.25
N ASP A 251 2.16 -22.02 0.80
CA ASP A 251 1.87 -21.64 -0.59
C ASP A 251 3.12 -21.19 -1.37
N SER A 252 4.31 -21.32 -0.80
CA SER A 252 5.57 -20.82 -1.36
C SER A 252 5.79 -21.24 -2.82
N SER A 253 5.49 -22.49 -3.16
CA SER A 253 5.63 -23.02 -4.52
C SER A 253 4.77 -22.28 -5.55
N ARG A 254 3.54 -21.90 -5.21
CA ARG A 254 2.67 -21.12 -6.09
C ARG A 254 3.16 -19.68 -6.20
N ILE A 255 3.53 -19.07 -5.07
CA ILE A 255 4.05 -17.71 -5.02
C ILE A 255 5.30 -17.59 -5.91
N GLU A 256 6.25 -18.51 -5.78
CA GLU A 256 7.44 -18.55 -6.64
C GLU A 256 7.09 -18.65 -8.13
N LYS A 257 6.22 -19.59 -8.50
CA LYS A 257 5.85 -19.81 -9.90
C LYS A 257 5.23 -18.57 -10.54
N VAL A 258 4.34 -17.90 -9.83
CA VAL A 258 3.71 -16.65 -10.30
C VAL A 258 4.77 -15.54 -10.47
N ALA A 259 5.66 -15.42 -9.50
CA ALA A 259 6.70 -14.40 -9.52
C ALA A 259 7.72 -14.62 -10.66
N ILE A 260 8.20 -15.85 -10.83
CA ILE A 260 9.14 -16.21 -11.91
C ILE A 260 8.52 -15.97 -13.27
N ALA A 261 7.27 -16.40 -13.49
CA ALA A 261 6.59 -16.20 -14.77
C ALA A 261 6.45 -14.72 -15.16
N GLU A 262 6.18 -13.81 -14.20
CA GLU A 262 6.12 -12.37 -14.48
C GLU A 262 7.52 -11.79 -14.74
N GLU A 263 8.57 -12.27 -14.06
CA GLU A 263 9.95 -11.83 -14.34
C GLU A 263 10.39 -12.24 -15.74
N GLU A 264 10.16 -13.50 -16.12
CA GLU A 264 10.50 -14.01 -17.45
C GLU A 264 9.79 -13.20 -18.55
N ALA A 265 8.49 -12.99 -18.40
CA ALA A 265 7.70 -12.18 -19.33
C ALA A 265 8.21 -10.73 -19.41
N PHE A 266 8.58 -10.14 -18.28
CA PHE A 266 9.09 -8.77 -18.25
C PHE A 266 10.49 -8.65 -18.85
N LEU A 267 11.39 -9.58 -18.58
CA LEU A 267 12.74 -9.54 -19.15
C LEU A 267 12.74 -9.63 -20.67
N GLN A 268 11.81 -10.37 -21.28
CA GLN A 268 11.63 -10.39 -22.73
C GLN A 268 11.23 -9.02 -23.27
N THR A 269 10.38 -8.28 -22.57
CA THR A 269 9.89 -6.97 -23.01
C THR A 269 10.78 -5.81 -22.58
N LEU A 270 11.56 -5.96 -21.51
CA LEU A 270 12.41 -4.91 -20.95
C LEU A 270 13.46 -4.43 -21.96
N LYS A 271 14.14 -5.33 -22.63
CA LYS A 271 15.18 -5.00 -23.60
C LYS A 271 14.62 -4.21 -24.78
N SER A 272 13.54 -4.71 -25.39
CA SER A 272 12.89 -4.04 -26.53
C SER A 272 12.23 -2.72 -26.12
N GLY A 273 11.56 -2.68 -24.98
CA GLY A 273 10.92 -1.48 -24.47
C GLY A 273 11.92 -0.38 -24.12
N THR A 274 13.07 -0.73 -23.51
CA THR A 274 14.15 0.24 -23.25
C THR A 274 14.69 0.83 -24.56
N GLN A 275 14.94 0.01 -25.58
CA GLN A 275 15.40 0.49 -26.88
C GLN A 275 14.42 1.47 -27.54
N ILE A 276 13.12 1.16 -27.47
CA ILE A 276 12.08 2.02 -28.03
C ILE A 276 11.98 3.34 -27.25
N PHE A 277 12.06 3.27 -25.92
CA PHE A 277 12.10 4.46 -25.09
C PHE A 277 13.31 5.34 -25.40
N ASP A 278 14.52 4.74 -25.48
CA ASP A 278 15.75 5.47 -25.76
C ASP A 278 15.72 6.13 -27.15
N THR A 279 15.14 5.45 -28.15
CA THR A 279 14.94 6.03 -29.48
C THR A 279 14.00 7.24 -29.40
N ALA A 280 12.83 7.09 -28.76
CA ALA A 280 11.88 8.18 -28.63
C ALA A 280 12.44 9.36 -27.80
N ALA A 281 13.20 9.07 -26.74
CA ALA A 281 13.88 10.08 -25.94
C ALA A 281 14.96 10.83 -26.73
N SER A 282 15.73 10.11 -27.54
CA SER A 282 16.74 10.70 -28.44
C SER A 282 16.11 11.61 -29.49
N ASP A 283 15.00 11.18 -30.09
CA ASP A 283 14.26 11.98 -31.08
C ASP A 283 13.76 13.29 -30.46
N VAL A 284 13.17 13.24 -29.26
CA VAL A 284 12.72 14.42 -28.54
C VAL A 284 13.89 15.38 -28.28
N LYS A 285 15.01 14.86 -27.78
CA LYS A 285 16.21 15.66 -27.47
C LYS A 285 16.83 16.29 -28.74
N SER A 286 16.88 15.54 -29.84
CA SER A 286 17.45 16.02 -31.12
C SER A 286 16.64 17.18 -31.71
N GLN A 287 15.35 17.24 -31.41
CA GLN A 287 14.45 18.32 -31.79
C GLN A 287 14.42 19.47 -30.78
N GLY A 288 15.28 19.44 -29.76
CA GLY A 288 15.30 20.43 -28.68
C GLY A 288 14.11 20.37 -27.73
N GLY A 289 13.30 19.30 -27.80
CA GLY A 289 12.15 19.05 -26.93
C GLY A 289 12.56 18.53 -25.56
N LYS A 290 11.61 18.62 -24.62
CA LYS A 290 11.75 18.08 -23.25
C LYS A 290 10.63 17.15 -22.84
N VAL A 291 9.63 16.95 -23.71
CA VAL A 291 8.42 16.19 -23.37
C VAL A 291 8.28 15.00 -24.32
N LEU A 292 8.27 13.80 -23.76
CA LEU A 292 7.92 12.58 -24.47
C LEU A 292 6.40 12.55 -24.71
N SER A 293 5.97 12.26 -25.95
CA SER A 293 4.56 12.30 -26.30
C SER A 293 3.74 11.24 -25.55
N GLY A 294 2.46 11.55 -25.28
CA GLY A 294 1.49 10.61 -24.73
C GLY A 294 1.31 9.36 -25.57
N GLU A 295 1.48 9.46 -26.90
CA GLU A 295 1.43 8.32 -27.84
C GLU A 295 2.60 7.37 -27.63
N SER A 296 3.82 7.90 -27.49
CA SER A 296 5.01 7.09 -27.19
C SER A 296 4.89 6.38 -25.85
N ALA A 297 4.41 7.07 -24.83
CA ALA A 297 4.17 6.50 -23.52
C ALA A 297 3.05 5.44 -23.55
N PHE A 298 1.98 5.69 -24.29
CA PHE A 298 0.89 4.73 -24.50
C PHE A 298 1.36 3.47 -25.23
N LYS A 299 2.16 3.62 -26.28
CA LYS A 299 2.73 2.49 -27.04
C LYS A 299 3.63 1.63 -26.15
N LEU A 300 4.47 2.23 -25.32
CA LEU A 300 5.27 1.52 -24.32
C LEU A 300 4.40 0.74 -23.35
N HIS A 301 3.31 1.34 -22.87
CA HIS A 301 2.40 0.70 -21.92
C HIS A 301 1.57 -0.42 -22.55
N ASP A 302 0.90 -0.13 -23.66
CA ASP A 302 -0.09 -1.02 -24.29
C ASP A 302 0.56 -2.17 -25.06
N THR A 303 1.61 -1.88 -25.83
CA THR A 303 2.25 -2.87 -26.71
C THR A 303 3.37 -3.65 -26.00
N TYR A 304 4.15 -2.97 -25.19
CA TYR A 304 5.33 -3.56 -24.55
C TYR A 304 5.15 -3.84 -23.06
N GLY A 305 3.96 -3.56 -22.52
CA GLY A 305 3.65 -3.84 -21.11
C GLY A 305 4.50 -3.05 -20.12
N PHE A 306 5.09 -1.92 -20.52
CA PHE A 306 5.79 -1.02 -19.61
C PHE A 306 4.77 -0.25 -18.77
N PRO A 307 4.74 -0.40 -17.44
CA PRO A 307 3.94 0.47 -16.60
C PRO A 307 4.30 1.94 -16.85
N ILE A 308 3.30 2.81 -16.91
CA ILE A 308 3.54 4.25 -17.16
C ILE A 308 4.53 4.85 -16.15
N ASP A 309 4.50 4.39 -14.91
CA ASP A 309 5.41 4.86 -13.87
C ASP A 309 6.88 4.57 -14.22
N LEU A 310 7.18 3.43 -14.85
CA LEU A 310 8.54 3.15 -15.35
C LEU A 310 8.94 4.10 -16.48
N THR A 311 8.01 4.42 -17.38
CA THR A 311 8.25 5.39 -18.45
C THR A 311 8.51 6.78 -17.86
N LEU A 312 7.77 7.20 -16.82
CA LEU A 312 7.98 8.45 -16.10
C LEU A 312 9.35 8.49 -15.41
N GLU A 313 9.72 7.41 -14.70
CA GLU A 313 11.04 7.30 -14.05
C GLU A 313 12.18 7.40 -15.07
N MET A 314 12.11 6.65 -16.17
CA MET A 314 13.11 6.69 -17.24
C MET A 314 13.22 8.05 -17.92
N ALA A 315 12.08 8.73 -18.12
CA ALA A 315 12.04 10.09 -18.67
C ALA A 315 12.73 11.07 -17.71
N THR A 316 12.40 11.04 -16.45
CA THR A 316 13.01 11.89 -15.42
C THR A 316 14.53 11.65 -15.31
N GLU A 317 14.98 10.40 -15.34
CA GLU A 317 16.41 10.03 -15.34
C GLU A 317 17.17 10.63 -16.53
N GLN A 318 16.48 10.80 -17.67
CA GLN A 318 17.04 11.40 -18.87
C GLN A 318 16.77 12.90 -19.01
N GLY A 319 16.20 13.55 -17.99
CA GLY A 319 15.88 14.97 -17.98
C GLY A 319 14.70 15.34 -18.89
N LEU A 320 13.78 14.40 -19.11
CA LEU A 320 12.55 14.58 -19.89
C LEU A 320 11.32 14.50 -18.99
N GLU A 321 10.25 15.13 -19.45
CA GLU A 321 8.90 14.97 -18.95
C GLU A 321 8.07 14.06 -19.88
N VAL A 322 6.91 13.63 -19.44
CA VAL A 322 5.97 12.83 -20.25
C VAL A 322 4.62 13.54 -20.33
N ASP A 323 4.04 13.60 -21.53
CA ASP A 323 2.65 14.06 -21.74
C ASP A 323 1.65 13.09 -21.07
N GLY A 324 1.43 13.30 -19.78
CA GLY A 324 0.51 12.49 -18.98
C GLY A 324 -0.96 12.68 -19.38
N GLU A 325 -1.34 13.82 -19.95
CA GLU A 325 -2.72 14.08 -20.39
C GLU A 325 -3.02 13.31 -21.68
N GLY A 326 -2.13 13.36 -22.65
CA GLY A 326 -2.22 12.56 -23.87
C GLY A 326 -2.27 11.07 -23.57
N PHE A 327 -1.40 10.59 -22.66
CA PHE A 327 -1.45 9.21 -22.20
C PHE A 327 -2.82 8.83 -21.59
N ARG A 328 -3.33 9.64 -20.64
CA ARG A 328 -4.62 9.37 -19.98
C ARG A 328 -5.79 9.34 -20.98
N ARG A 329 -5.76 10.24 -21.98
CA ARG A 329 -6.77 10.24 -23.06
C ARG A 329 -6.76 8.94 -23.84
N LEU A 330 -5.60 8.48 -24.30
CA LEU A 330 -5.45 7.24 -25.05
C LEU A 330 -5.85 6.00 -24.22
N MET A 331 -5.50 5.96 -22.94
CA MET A 331 -5.93 4.92 -22.02
C MET A 331 -7.45 4.90 -21.81
N LYS A 332 -8.09 6.07 -21.80
CA LYS A 332 -9.56 6.17 -21.73
C LYS A 332 -10.20 5.64 -22.99
N GLU A 333 -9.71 6.02 -24.17
CA GLU A 333 -10.19 5.53 -25.46
C GLU A 333 -10.05 4.01 -25.60
N GLN A 334 -8.93 3.45 -25.13
CA GLN A 334 -8.72 1.99 -25.11
C GLN A 334 -9.74 1.30 -24.20
N ARG A 335 -9.98 1.83 -22.99
CA ARG A 335 -10.97 1.27 -22.06
C ARG A 335 -12.38 1.34 -22.59
N GLU A 336 -12.73 2.42 -23.28
CA GLU A 336 -14.04 2.57 -23.91
C GLU A 336 -14.24 1.58 -25.05
N ARG A 337 -13.21 1.35 -25.89
CA ARG A 337 -13.21 0.30 -26.92
C ARG A 337 -13.38 -1.09 -26.31
N ALA A 338 -12.60 -1.43 -25.30
CA ALA A 338 -12.69 -2.72 -24.59
C ALA A 338 -14.06 -2.93 -23.93
N LYS A 339 -14.66 -1.87 -23.36
CA LYS A 339 -16.02 -1.93 -22.81
C LYS A 339 -17.09 -2.11 -23.88
N ALA A 340 -16.93 -1.47 -25.03
CA ALA A 340 -17.84 -1.63 -26.16
C ALA A 340 -17.79 -3.07 -26.70
N ASP A 341 -16.59 -3.63 -26.88
CA ASP A 341 -16.38 -5.02 -27.30
C ASP A 341 -16.93 -6.02 -26.27
N SER A 342 -16.73 -5.75 -24.98
CA SER A 342 -17.28 -6.57 -23.89
C SER A 342 -18.81 -6.49 -23.81
N LYS A 343 -19.41 -5.32 -24.07
CA LYS A 343 -20.87 -5.16 -24.16
C LYS A 343 -21.44 -5.86 -25.38
N ALA A 344 -20.75 -5.81 -26.52
CA ALA A 344 -21.15 -6.54 -27.72
C ALA A 344 -21.11 -8.07 -27.52
N LYS A 345 -20.21 -8.57 -26.68
CA LYS A 345 -20.11 -9.98 -26.30
C LYS A 345 -21.03 -10.37 -25.13
N LYS A 346 -21.48 -9.41 -24.31
CA LYS A 346 -22.40 -9.59 -23.17
C LYS A 346 -23.81 -9.09 -23.50
N SER A 347 -24.41 -9.54 -24.57
CA SER A 347 -25.85 -9.39 -24.79
C SER A 347 -26.65 -10.45 -24.01
N GLY A 348 -26.44 -10.52 -22.70
CA GLY A 348 -27.20 -11.30 -21.78
C GLY A 348 -27.21 -10.59 -20.43
N HIS A 349 -28.26 -9.81 -20.16
CA HIS A 349 -28.57 -9.45 -18.75
C HIS A 349 -28.76 -10.77 -18.00
N ALA A 350 -27.95 -11.00 -16.98
CA ALA A 350 -28.27 -12.05 -16.03
C ALA A 350 -29.63 -11.71 -15.41
N ASP A 351 -30.66 -12.47 -15.80
CA ASP A 351 -31.97 -12.33 -15.21
C ASP A 351 -31.91 -12.82 -13.76
N LEU A 352 -32.00 -11.87 -12.83
CA LEU A 352 -31.95 -12.15 -11.39
C LEU A 352 -33.23 -12.85 -10.88
N SER A 353 -34.22 -13.11 -11.73
CA SER A 353 -35.48 -13.74 -11.34
C SER A 353 -35.29 -15.14 -10.79
N ASP A 354 -34.36 -15.92 -11.33
CA ASP A 354 -34.08 -17.27 -10.88
C ASP A 354 -33.29 -17.31 -9.56
N TYR A 355 -32.45 -16.32 -9.26
CA TYR A 355 -31.85 -16.16 -7.93
C TYR A 355 -32.91 -15.85 -6.87
N ARG A 356 -33.90 -14.99 -7.19
CA ARG A 356 -35.03 -14.69 -6.30
C ARG A 356 -35.87 -15.92 -6.03
N LYS A 357 -36.19 -16.72 -7.05
CA LYS A 357 -36.91 -17.98 -6.88
C LYS A 357 -36.21 -18.92 -5.92
N ILE A 358 -34.88 -19.09 -6.04
CA ILE A 358 -34.12 -19.92 -5.11
C ILE A 358 -34.20 -19.35 -3.67
N ALA A 359 -34.06 -18.05 -3.51
CA ALA A 359 -34.15 -17.39 -2.21
C ALA A 359 -35.56 -17.53 -1.59
N ASP A 360 -36.61 -17.37 -2.40
CA ASP A 360 -38.01 -17.48 -1.95
C ASP A 360 -38.37 -18.92 -1.56
N GLU A 361 -37.90 -19.92 -2.34
CA GLU A 361 -38.20 -21.34 -2.12
C GLU A 361 -37.34 -22.00 -1.04
N LYS A 362 -36.07 -21.61 -0.92
CA LYS A 362 -35.05 -22.27 -0.06
C LYS A 362 -34.60 -21.44 1.11
N GLY A 363 -35.06 -20.19 1.22
CA GLY A 363 -34.65 -19.23 2.24
C GLY A 363 -33.31 -18.58 1.93
N LEU A 364 -33.03 -17.49 2.65
CA LEU A 364 -31.75 -16.74 2.56
C LEU A 364 -30.63 -17.49 3.29
N SER A 365 -29.40 -17.25 2.88
CA SER A 365 -28.22 -17.71 3.61
C SER A 365 -28.00 -16.83 4.84
N GLU A 366 -27.65 -17.46 5.95
CA GLU A 366 -27.23 -16.76 7.16
C GLU A 366 -25.74 -16.44 7.06
N PHE A 367 -25.37 -15.17 7.25
CA PHE A 367 -23.98 -14.78 7.24
C PHE A 367 -23.37 -14.96 8.64
N ILE A 368 -22.45 -15.88 8.77
CA ILE A 368 -21.76 -16.22 10.04
C ILE A 368 -20.29 -15.80 10.05
N GLY A 369 -19.81 -15.08 9.03
CA GLY A 369 -18.41 -14.74 8.84
C GLY A 369 -17.79 -13.85 9.92
N TYR A 370 -18.59 -13.24 10.79
CA TYR A 370 -18.07 -12.53 11.98
C TYR A 370 -17.74 -13.46 13.16
N GLN A 371 -18.19 -14.72 13.10
CA GLN A 371 -18.03 -15.68 14.20
C GLN A 371 -17.14 -16.84 13.80
N GLN A 372 -17.15 -17.22 12.52
CA GLN A 372 -16.44 -18.39 12.00
C GLN A 372 -15.85 -18.07 10.62
N ILE A 373 -14.63 -18.54 10.37
CA ILE A 373 -13.97 -18.42 9.05
C ILE A 373 -14.24 -19.60 8.13
N GLU A 374 -14.73 -20.71 8.69
CA GLU A 374 -15.11 -21.93 7.97
C GLU A 374 -16.50 -22.36 8.39
N SER A 375 -17.30 -22.87 7.46
CA SER A 375 -18.62 -23.41 7.75
C SER A 375 -18.99 -24.53 6.80
N GLU A 376 -19.71 -25.52 7.32
CA GLU A 376 -20.39 -26.50 6.47
C GLU A 376 -21.66 -25.89 5.90
N SER A 377 -21.76 -25.86 4.57
CA SER A 377 -22.88 -25.28 3.86
C SER A 377 -23.47 -26.25 2.85
N LYS A 378 -24.78 -26.09 2.56
CA LYS A 378 -25.47 -26.92 1.60
C LYS A 378 -25.83 -26.11 0.37
N VAL A 379 -25.41 -26.58 -0.82
CA VAL A 379 -25.81 -25.97 -2.08
C VAL A 379 -27.32 -26.02 -2.21
N ARG A 380 -27.97 -24.88 -2.35
CA ARG A 380 -29.44 -24.73 -2.43
C ARG A 380 -29.94 -24.69 -3.86
N GLY A 381 -29.11 -24.27 -4.82
CA GLY A 381 -29.45 -24.23 -6.24
C GLY A 381 -28.22 -24.03 -7.11
N LEU A 382 -28.28 -24.44 -8.35
CA LEU A 382 -27.26 -24.25 -9.36
C LEU A 382 -27.87 -23.43 -10.50
N LEU A 383 -27.14 -22.45 -10.99
CA LEU A 383 -27.49 -21.68 -12.17
C LEU A 383 -26.43 -21.86 -13.25
N VAL A 384 -26.81 -22.38 -14.39
CA VAL A 384 -25.95 -22.54 -15.57
C VAL A 384 -26.46 -21.63 -16.67
N ASP A 385 -25.62 -20.73 -17.15
CA ASP A 385 -26.00 -19.69 -18.14
C ASP A 385 -27.25 -18.88 -17.72
N GLY A 386 -27.38 -18.61 -16.42
CA GLY A 386 -28.48 -17.86 -15.84
C GLY A 386 -29.80 -18.63 -15.69
N LYS A 387 -29.81 -19.95 -15.88
CA LYS A 387 -31.00 -20.80 -15.73
C LYS A 387 -30.77 -21.85 -14.65
N LEU A 388 -31.82 -22.19 -13.91
CA LEU A 388 -31.80 -23.25 -12.91
C LEU A 388 -31.42 -24.61 -13.56
N SER A 389 -30.46 -25.29 -12.96
CA SER A 389 -29.98 -26.61 -13.38
C SER A 389 -29.83 -27.55 -12.18
N ASN A 390 -29.98 -28.83 -12.43
CA ASN A 390 -29.78 -29.87 -11.42
C ASN A 390 -28.34 -30.40 -11.38
N SER A 391 -27.52 -30.12 -12.37
CA SER A 391 -26.12 -30.54 -12.44
C SER A 391 -25.33 -29.65 -13.39
N GLU A 392 -24.04 -29.48 -13.11
CA GLU A 392 -23.07 -28.88 -14.01
C GLU A 392 -21.76 -29.67 -13.97
N ILE A 393 -21.08 -29.77 -15.13
CA ILE A 393 -19.72 -30.28 -15.25
C ILE A 393 -18.83 -29.08 -15.55
N GLY A 394 -18.12 -28.55 -14.54
CA GLY A 394 -17.25 -27.39 -14.70
C GLY A 394 -16.69 -26.84 -13.38
N ARG A 395 -15.96 -25.75 -13.44
CA ARG A 395 -15.42 -25.09 -12.26
C ARG A 395 -16.53 -24.34 -11.52
N ALA A 396 -16.84 -24.73 -10.30
CA ALA A 396 -17.65 -23.92 -9.41
C ALA A 396 -16.83 -22.69 -8.98
N HIS A 397 -17.33 -21.48 -9.26
CA HIS A 397 -16.94 -20.28 -8.57
C HIS A 397 -17.87 -20.14 -7.37
N VAL A 398 -17.32 -20.41 -6.19
CA VAL A 398 -17.97 -20.12 -4.90
C VAL A 398 -17.71 -18.69 -4.51
#